data_a52fada73379e2d779e6620744f3359f
#
_entry.id   a52fada73379e2d779e6620744f3359f
#
_cell.length_a   1.000
_cell.length_b   1.000
_cell.length_c   1.000
_cell.angle_alpha   90.00
_cell.angle_beta   90.00
_cell.angle_gamma   90.00
#
_symmetry.space_group_name_H-M   'P 1'
#
loop_
_entity.id
_entity.type
_entity.pdbx_description
1 polymer ?
#
loop_
_entity_poly.entity_id
_entity_poly.type
_entity_poly.pdbx_seq_one_letter_code
_entity_poly.pdbx_strand_id
1 'polypeptide(L)'
;MAMSAGGGAGGVKAEPNVTPMIDVMLVLLIIFMLVVPAISAGFQAIPPQGVNLKPHPEEERDQVLGIDANGQYFLNKVAIPNATLGERLKTIYATREEDKLLYVKAHKDLEYGKVLDALDIAAHNGVAVTGMITDQKPGTVSLIQTDRILGGAKAAPAGGKK
;
A
#
# COMPACT_ATOMS: atom_id res chain seq x y z
N MET A 1 -16.80 77.34 -33.46
CA MET A 1 -15.67 76.40 -33.74
C MET A 1 -15.54 75.48 -32.56
N ALA A 2 -16.03 74.24 -32.74
CA ALA A 2 -15.92 73.20 -31.72
C ALA A 2 -15.06 72.07 -32.26
N MET A 3 -13.86 71.87 -31.68
CA MET A 3 -13.00 70.76 -32.04
C MET A 3 -13.35 69.58 -31.13
N SER A 4 -13.88 68.53 -31.74
CA SER A 4 -14.14 67.25 -31.13
C SER A 4 -12.83 66.46 -31.14
N ALA A 5 -12.24 66.21 -29.96
CA ALA A 5 -11.11 65.33 -29.76
C ALA A 5 -11.62 63.89 -29.48
N GLY A 6 -11.69 63.08 -30.49
CA GLY A 6 -11.99 61.64 -30.37
C GLY A 6 -10.75 60.90 -29.91
N GLY A 7 -10.68 60.62 -28.60
CA GLY A 7 -9.69 59.74 -28.05
C GLY A 7 -10.13 58.29 -28.15
N GLY A 8 -9.69 57.59 -29.18
CA GLY A 8 -9.83 56.15 -29.30
C GLY A 8 -8.80 55.43 -28.44
N ALA A 9 -9.18 55.05 -27.21
CA ALA A 9 -8.42 54.14 -26.42
C ALA A 9 -8.55 52.71 -26.98
N GLY A 10 -7.71 52.35 -27.95
CA GLY A 10 -7.53 51.00 -28.40
C GLY A 10 -6.83 50.18 -27.30
N GLY A 11 -7.59 49.72 -26.32
CA GLY A 11 -7.08 48.75 -25.36
C GLY A 11 -6.68 47.47 -26.09
N VAL A 12 -5.40 47.16 -26.05
CA VAL A 12 -4.89 45.86 -26.49
C VAL A 12 -5.50 44.80 -25.58
N LYS A 13 -6.53 44.15 -26.05
CA LYS A 13 -7.05 42.93 -25.39
C LYS A 13 -5.99 41.86 -25.56
N ALA A 14 -5.10 41.69 -24.59
CA ALA A 14 -4.23 40.56 -24.46
C ALA A 14 -5.09 39.37 -23.99
N GLU A 15 -5.74 38.70 -24.92
CA GLU A 15 -6.36 37.43 -24.63
C GLU A 15 -5.23 36.42 -24.42
N PRO A 16 -5.11 35.81 -23.21
CA PRO A 16 -4.06 34.82 -22.97
C PRO A 16 -4.29 33.63 -23.88
N ASN A 17 -3.29 33.33 -24.73
CA ASN A 17 -3.35 32.14 -25.57
C ASN A 17 -3.30 30.90 -24.69
N VAL A 18 -4.44 30.26 -24.47
CA VAL A 18 -4.58 29.06 -23.61
C VAL A 18 -4.10 27.78 -24.28
N THR A 19 -3.80 27.81 -25.57
CA THR A 19 -3.38 26.63 -26.35
C THR A 19 -2.13 25.97 -25.76
N PRO A 20 -1.04 26.70 -25.38
CA PRO A 20 0.11 26.06 -24.72
C PRO A 20 -0.20 25.44 -23.37
N MET A 21 -1.13 26.03 -22.61
CA MET A 21 -1.55 25.47 -21.32
C MET A 21 -2.35 24.18 -21.51
N ILE A 22 -3.25 24.13 -22.49
CA ILE A 22 -4.05 22.95 -22.80
C ILE A 22 -3.14 21.80 -23.25
N ASP A 23 -2.14 22.07 -24.08
CA ASP A 23 -1.19 21.06 -24.55
C ASP A 23 -0.43 20.42 -23.39
N VAL A 24 0.12 21.23 -22.47
CA VAL A 24 0.77 20.72 -21.26
C VAL A 24 -0.19 19.90 -20.40
N MET A 25 -1.43 20.36 -20.23
CA MET A 25 -2.43 19.62 -19.44
C MET A 25 -2.81 18.28 -20.09
N LEU A 26 -2.96 18.25 -21.43
CA LEU A 26 -3.23 17.01 -22.16
C LEU A 26 -2.08 16.02 -22.07
N VAL A 27 -0.84 16.49 -22.22
CA VAL A 27 0.36 15.64 -22.09
C VAL A 27 0.45 15.06 -20.69
N LEU A 28 0.26 15.87 -19.64
CA LEU A 28 0.25 15.39 -18.25
C LEU A 28 -0.88 14.40 -18.01
N LEU A 29 -2.08 14.64 -18.56
CA LEU A 29 -3.21 13.72 -18.45
C LEU A 29 -2.88 12.35 -19.05
N ILE A 30 -2.29 12.31 -20.24
CA ILE A 30 -1.90 11.07 -20.91
C ILE A 30 -0.81 10.34 -20.08
N ILE A 31 0.18 11.07 -19.59
CA ILE A 31 1.23 10.50 -18.75
C ILE A 31 0.63 9.86 -17.49
N PHE A 32 -0.25 10.56 -16.77
CA PHE A 32 -0.92 10.02 -15.60
C PHE A 32 -1.81 8.83 -15.94
N MET A 33 -2.52 8.87 -17.06
CA MET A 33 -3.37 7.75 -17.50
C MET A 33 -2.56 6.49 -17.78
N LEU A 34 -1.32 6.60 -18.29
CA LEU A 34 -0.45 5.46 -18.58
C LEU A 34 0.32 4.99 -17.34
N VAL A 35 0.76 5.91 -16.48
CA VAL A 35 1.61 5.59 -15.31
C VAL A 35 0.81 4.97 -14.18
N VAL A 36 -0.41 5.43 -13.91
CA VAL A 36 -1.24 4.93 -12.80
C VAL A 36 -1.50 3.42 -12.90
N PRO A 37 -1.93 2.84 -14.03
CA PRO A 37 -2.11 1.40 -14.14
C PRO A 37 -0.80 0.62 -13.97
N ALA A 38 0.32 1.16 -14.47
CA ALA A 38 1.63 0.51 -14.37
C ALA A 38 2.10 0.39 -12.91
N ILE A 39 1.83 1.40 -12.08
CA ILE A 39 2.14 1.38 -10.65
C ILE A 39 1.19 0.43 -9.90
N SER A 40 -0.07 0.33 -10.34
CA SER A 40 -1.08 -0.52 -9.71
C SER A 40 -0.95 -2.00 -10.06
N ALA A 41 -0.16 -2.37 -11.06
CA ALA A 41 0.14 -3.75 -11.44
C ALA A 41 1.03 -4.51 -10.42
N GLY A 42 1.33 -3.87 -9.28
CA GLY A 42 2.05 -4.47 -8.16
C GLY A 42 1.25 -5.54 -7.42
N PHE A 43 1.85 -6.05 -6.37
CA PHE A 43 1.33 -7.10 -5.50
C PHE A 43 -0.14 -6.90 -5.10
N GLN A 44 -1.00 -7.82 -5.51
CA GLN A 44 -2.41 -7.88 -5.14
C GLN A 44 -2.68 -9.17 -4.36
N ALA A 45 -2.57 -9.11 -3.04
CA ALA A 45 -3.11 -10.15 -2.18
C ALA A 45 -4.25 -9.58 -1.34
N ILE A 46 -5.41 -10.21 -1.42
CA ILE A 46 -6.52 -9.98 -0.51
C ILE A 46 -6.27 -10.88 0.70
N PRO A 47 -5.89 -10.33 1.87
CA PRO A 47 -5.60 -11.15 3.03
C PRO A 47 -6.88 -11.78 3.60
N PRO A 48 -6.77 -12.86 4.37
CA PRO A 48 -7.88 -13.43 5.11
C PRO A 48 -8.37 -12.46 6.18
N GLN A 49 -9.64 -12.62 6.57
CA GLN A 49 -10.25 -11.78 7.61
C GLN A 49 -10.14 -12.42 8.98
N GLY A 50 -9.76 -11.62 9.98
CA GLY A 50 -9.70 -12.00 11.38
C GLY A 50 -10.56 -11.11 12.27
N VAL A 51 -10.86 -11.56 13.48
CA VAL A 51 -11.65 -10.80 14.47
C VAL A 51 -10.74 -10.12 15.50
N ASN A 52 -9.71 -10.83 15.96
CA ASN A 52 -8.82 -10.35 17.00
C ASN A 52 -7.48 -9.93 16.39
N LEU A 53 -7.45 -8.75 15.80
CA LEU A 53 -6.23 -8.22 15.20
C LEU A 53 -5.56 -7.25 16.16
N LYS A 54 -4.23 -7.38 16.27
CA LYS A 54 -3.39 -6.41 16.93
C LYS A 54 -2.94 -5.38 15.90
N PRO A 55 -3.35 -4.12 16.03
CA PRO A 55 -2.87 -3.09 15.11
C PRO A 55 -1.36 -2.91 15.27
N HIS A 56 -0.67 -2.88 14.16
CA HIS A 56 0.76 -2.57 14.09
C HIS A 56 0.93 -1.44 13.11
N PRO A 57 1.45 -0.28 13.53
CA PRO A 57 1.79 0.79 12.58
C PRO A 57 2.90 0.30 11.66
N GLU A 58 2.76 0.54 10.36
CA GLU A 58 3.80 0.20 9.38
C GLU A 58 5.05 1.04 9.68
N GLU A 59 6.16 0.37 9.93
CA GLU A 59 7.46 1.01 10.10
C GLU A 59 8.29 0.85 8.81
N GLU A 60 9.11 1.83 8.46
CA GLU A 60 9.96 1.79 7.26
C GLU A 60 10.94 0.60 7.25
N ARG A 61 11.23 0.05 8.44
CA ARG A 61 12.13 -1.10 8.60
C ARG A 61 11.45 -2.44 8.42
N ASP A 62 10.11 -2.46 8.42
CA ASP A 62 9.34 -3.69 8.31
C ASP A 62 9.55 -4.35 6.95
N GLN A 63 9.80 -5.64 6.99
CA GLN A 63 9.87 -6.45 5.76
C GLN A 63 8.54 -7.16 5.60
N VAL A 64 7.93 -6.99 4.44
CA VAL A 64 6.65 -7.61 4.11
C VAL A 64 6.84 -8.60 2.97
N LEU A 65 6.62 -9.87 3.26
CA LEU A 65 6.54 -10.94 2.26
C LEU A 65 5.09 -11.08 1.82
N GLY A 66 4.81 -10.75 0.58
CA GLY A 66 3.52 -10.98 -0.04
C GLY A 66 3.50 -12.31 -0.80
N ILE A 67 2.38 -13.02 -0.76
CA ILE A 67 2.16 -14.22 -1.56
C ILE A 67 0.82 -14.05 -2.28
N ASP A 68 0.84 -14.05 -3.61
CA ASP A 68 -0.38 -13.91 -4.40
C ASP A 68 -1.17 -15.24 -4.49
N ALA A 69 -2.31 -15.21 -5.16
CA ALA A 69 -3.16 -16.38 -5.36
C ALA A 69 -2.46 -17.52 -6.16
N ASN A 70 -1.45 -17.18 -6.96
CA ASN A 70 -0.69 -18.14 -7.76
C ASN A 70 0.50 -18.74 -6.99
N GLY A 71 0.82 -18.19 -5.80
CA GLY A 71 1.98 -18.59 -5.02
C GLY A 71 3.27 -17.87 -5.44
N GLN A 72 3.19 -16.75 -6.15
CA GLN A 72 4.31 -15.89 -6.47
C GLN A 72 4.70 -15.05 -5.26
N TYR A 73 5.98 -14.97 -4.96
CA TYR A 73 6.50 -14.17 -3.85
C TYR A 73 6.79 -12.73 -4.24
N PHE A 74 6.46 -11.82 -3.32
CA PHE A 74 6.72 -10.40 -3.42
C PHE A 74 7.37 -9.92 -2.12
N LEU A 75 8.54 -9.35 -2.20
CA LEU A 75 9.19 -8.74 -1.04
C LEU A 75 9.08 -7.22 -1.15
N ASN A 76 8.44 -6.59 -0.17
CA ASN A 76 8.16 -5.15 -0.16
C ASN A 76 7.49 -4.68 -1.46
N LYS A 77 6.50 -5.44 -1.93
CA LYS A 77 5.72 -5.19 -3.18
C LYS A 77 6.50 -5.44 -4.48
N VAL A 78 7.76 -5.86 -4.42
CA VAL A 78 8.57 -6.19 -5.59
C VAL A 78 8.51 -7.70 -5.81
N ALA A 79 8.14 -8.13 -7.02
CA ALA A 79 8.12 -9.55 -7.38
C ALA A 79 9.53 -10.13 -7.36
N ILE A 80 9.70 -11.28 -6.74
CA ILE A 80 10.95 -12.03 -6.68
C ILE A 80 10.72 -13.47 -7.15
N PRO A 81 11.70 -14.09 -7.84
CA PRO A 81 11.61 -15.50 -8.15
C PRO A 81 11.54 -16.33 -6.86
N ASN A 82 10.65 -17.32 -6.82
CA ASN A 82 10.44 -18.13 -5.61
C ASN A 82 11.72 -18.83 -5.12
N ALA A 83 12.59 -19.23 -6.05
CA ALA A 83 13.87 -19.87 -5.70
C ALA A 83 14.86 -18.93 -4.99
N THR A 84 14.73 -17.61 -5.15
CA THR A 84 15.68 -16.62 -4.60
C THR A 84 15.23 -16.01 -3.28
N LEU A 85 14.04 -16.38 -2.78
CA LEU A 85 13.49 -15.85 -1.53
C LEU A 85 14.47 -16.04 -0.36
N GLY A 86 14.99 -17.26 -0.17
CA GLY A 86 15.89 -17.58 0.93
C GLY A 86 17.17 -16.74 0.91
N GLU A 87 17.81 -16.60 -0.24
CA GLU A 87 19.04 -15.80 -0.38
C GLU A 87 18.79 -14.32 -0.09
N ARG A 88 17.65 -13.78 -0.55
CA ARG A 88 17.26 -12.41 -0.28
C ARG A 88 17.02 -12.17 1.20
N LEU A 89 16.26 -13.05 1.86
CA LEU A 89 16.02 -12.96 3.30
C LEU A 89 17.33 -13.08 4.08
N LYS A 90 18.18 -14.05 3.76
CA LYS A 90 19.49 -14.22 4.39
C LYS A 90 20.34 -12.95 4.27
N THR A 91 20.39 -12.31 3.11
CA THR A 91 21.14 -11.07 2.91
C THR A 91 20.59 -9.93 3.78
N ILE A 92 19.27 -9.79 3.87
CA ILE A 92 18.62 -8.73 4.65
C ILE A 92 18.83 -8.95 6.15
N TYR A 93 18.65 -10.17 6.63
CA TYR A 93 18.68 -10.49 8.07
C TYR A 93 20.09 -10.77 8.60
N ALA A 94 21.09 -11.01 7.73
CA ALA A 94 22.48 -11.14 8.13
C ALA A 94 23.06 -9.82 8.69
N THR A 95 22.58 -8.69 8.20
CA THR A 95 23.02 -7.35 8.65
C THR A 95 22.22 -6.81 9.83
N ARG A 96 21.16 -7.51 10.26
CA ARG A 96 20.30 -7.11 11.38
C ARG A 96 20.64 -7.93 12.62
N GLU A 97 21.01 -7.28 13.68
CA GLU A 97 21.21 -7.91 14.99
C GLU A 97 19.90 -7.99 15.78
N GLU A 98 19.07 -6.95 15.64
CA GLU A 98 17.74 -6.83 16.28
C GLU A 98 16.64 -6.78 15.22
N ASP A 99 15.39 -6.92 15.64
CA ASP A 99 14.18 -6.80 14.78
C ASP A 99 14.15 -7.77 13.59
N LYS A 100 14.47 -9.05 13.87
CA LYS A 100 14.36 -10.12 12.86
C LYS A 100 12.91 -10.56 12.65
N LEU A 101 12.04 -9.58 12.39
CA LEU A 101 10.62 -9.75 12.20
C LEU A 101 10.29 -9.67 10.70
N LEU A 102 9.49 -10.61 10.22
CA LEU A 102 8.96 -10.65 8.86
C LEU A 102 7.44 -10.68 8.91
N TYR A 103 6.80 -9.73 8.25
CA TYR A 103 5.36 -9.75 8.04
C TYR A 103 5.02 -10.55 6.80
N VAL A 104 4.04 -11.46 6.90
CA VAL A 104 3.58 -12.27 5.78
C VAL A 104 2.15 -11.91 5.45
N LYS A 105 1.92 -11.50 4.20
CA LYS A 105 0.60 -11.20 3.64
C LYS A 105 0.28 -12.20 2.53
N ALA A 106 -0.51 -13.22 2.83
CA ALA A 106 -0.93 -14.24 1.86
C ALA A 106 -2.33 -13.94 1.30
N HIS A 107 -2.59 -14.33 0.07
CA HIS A 107 -3.93 -14.28 -0.50
C HIS A 107 -4.85 -15.29 0.19
N LYS A 108 -6.11 -14.91 0.45
CA LYS A 108 -7.09 -15.73 1.19
C LYS A 108 -7.38 -17.10 0.54
N ASP A 109 -7.30 -17.19 -0.79
CA ASP A 109 -7.59 -18.41 -1.54
C ASP A 109 -6.31 -19.25 -1.81
N LEU A 110 -5.18 -18.86 -1.22
CA LEU A 110 -3.92 -19.59 -1.36
C LEU A 110 -3.96 -20.88 -0.52
N GLU A 111 -3.42 -21.95 -1.07
CA GLU A 111 -3.24 -23.20 -0.36
C GLU A 111 -2.31 -23.01 0.87
N TYR A 112 -2.75 -23.50 2.02
CA TYR A 112 -2.03 -23.35 3.29
C TYR A 112 -0.61 -23.91 3.25
N GLY A 113 -0.39 -25.01 2.50
CA GLY A 113 0.93 -25.61 2.31
C GLY A 113 1.95 -24.61 1.77
N LYS A 114 1.58 -23.78 0.80
CA LYS A 114 2.48 -22.76 0.23
C LYS A 114 2.84 -21.66 1.21
N VAL A 115 1.93 -21.36 2.15
CA VAL A 115 2.24 -20.41 3.23
C VAL A 115 3.24 -21.03 4.21
N LEU A 116 3.06 -22.31 4.56
CA LEU A 116 4.01 -23.03 5.41
C LEU A 116 5.41 -23.12 4.78
N ASP A 117 5.49 -23.42 3.48
CA ASP A 117 6.76 -23.46 2.75
C ASP A 117 7.49 -22.09 2.83
N ALA A 118 6.74 -21.00 2.67
CA ALA A 118 7.32 -19.66 2.78
C ALA A 118 7.81 -19.33 4.20
N LEU A 119 7.07 -19.76 5.23
CA LEU A 119 7.46 -19.60 6.62
C LEU A 119 8.69 -20.43 6.97
N ASP A 120 8.78 -21.65 6.46
CA ASP A 120 9.93 -22.53 6.63
C ASP A 120 11.19 -21.95 5.99
N ILE A 121 11.07 -21.46 4.75
CA ILE A 121 12.16 -20.75 4.09
C ILE A 121 12.60 -19.54 4.94
N ALA A 122 11.66 -18.76 5.46
CA ALA A 122 11.97 -17.58 6.28
C ALA A 122 12.73 -17.98 7.57
N ALA A 123 12.25 -18.99 8.27
CA ALA A 123 12.87 -19.47 9.52
C ALA A 123 14.31 -19.95 9.32
N HIS A 124 14.57 -20.65 8.21
CA HIS A 124 15.92 -21.14 7.89
C HIS A 124 16.89 -20.05 7.42
N ASN A 125 16.37 -18.85 7.06
CA ASN A 125 17.18 -17.75 6.52
C ASN A 125 17.27 -16.53 7.45
N GLY A 126 17.15 -16.74 8.75
CA GLY A 126 17.50 -15.76 9.77
C GLY A 126 16.33 -14.90 10.27
N VAL A 127 15.09 -15.21 9.89
CA VAL A 127 13.90 -14.59 10.47
C VAL A 127 13.63 -15.25 11.84
N ALA A 128 13.54 -14.45 12.90
CA ALA A 128 13.27 -14.93 14.24
C ALA A 128 11.78 -14.99 14.57
N VAL A 129 11.02 -14.02 14.05
CA VAL A 129 9.58 -13.90 14.32
C VAL A 129 8.85 -13.59 13.02
N THR A 130 7.73 -14.26 12.79
CA THR A 130 6.84 -13.98 11.66
C THR A 130 5.50 -13.45 12.15
N GLY A 131 5.03 -12.34 11.57
CA GLY A 131 3.72 -11.77 11.81
C GLY A 131 2.82 -12.00 10.59
N MET A 132 1.60 -12.50 10.80
CA MET A 132 0.63 -12.65 9.69
C MET A 132 -0.23 -11.40 9.56
N ILE A 133 -0.27 -10.82 8.36
CA ILE A 133 -1.16 -9.67 8.06
C ILE A 133 -2.53 -10.21 7.65
N THR A 134 -3.56 -9.77 8.37
CA THR A 134 -4.96 -10.09 8.10
C THR A 134 -5.81 -8.83 8.16
N ASP A 135 -6.92 -8.79 7.44
CA ASP A 135 -7.86 -7.67 7.50
C ASP A 135 -8.88 -7.87 8.62
N GLN A 136 -9.29 -6.77 9.25
CA GLN A 136 -10.36 -6.83 10.26
C GLN A 136 -11.69 -7.18 9.59
N LYS A 137 -12.38 -8.19 10.12
CA LYS A 137 -13.71 -8.53 9.65
C LYS A 137 -14.68 -7.36 9.89
N PRO A 138 -15.37 -6.87 8.83
CA PRO A 138 -16.31 -5.74 8.97
C PRO A 138 -17.36 -5.96 10.06
N GLY A 139 -17.60 -4.94 10.86
CA GLY A 139 -18.59 -4.99 11.95
C GLY A 139 -18.12 -5.72 13.20
N THR A 140 -16.89 -6.16 13.28
CA THR A 140 -16.31 -6.80 14.47
C THR A 140 -15.26 -5.93 15.14
N VAL A 141 -15.12 -6.08 16.45
CA VAL A 141 -14.08 -5.43 17.26
C VAL A 141 -13.32 -6.53 17.98
N SER A 142 -11.99 -6.37 18.11
CA SER A 142 -11.18 -7.33 18.85
C SER A 142 -11.74 -7.58 20.25
N LEU A 143 -11.85 -8.84 20.63
CA LEU A 143 -12.29 -9.26 21.97
C LEU A 143 -11.16 -9.06 23.00
N ILE A 144 -9.93 -8.92 22.54
CA ILE A 144 -8.76 -8.72 23.39
C ILE A 144 -8.64 -7.22 23.71
N GLN A 145 -8.79 -6.88 24.98
CA GLN A 145 -8.87 -5.49 25.45
C GLN A 145 -7.56 -4.71 25.26
N THR A 146 -6.42 -5.36 25.34
CA THR A 146 -5.10 -4.78 25.08
C THR A 146 -4.90 -4.35 23.64
N ASP A 147 -5.51 -5.02 22.69
CA ASP A 147 -5.37 -4.73 21.26
C ASP A 147 -6.21 -3.52 20.84
N ARG A 148 -7.24 -3.15 21.64
CA ARG A 148 -8.08 -1.97 21.39
C ARG A 148 -7.39 -0.65 21.71
N ILE A 149 -6.44 -0.67 22.64
CA ILE A 149 -5.78 0.55 23.16
C ILE A 149 -4.76 1.09 22.15
N LEU A 150 -4.14 0.22 21.36
CA LEU A 150 -3.09 0.60 20.42
C LEU A 150 -3.60 1.07 19.05
N GLY A 151 -4.84 0.74 18.72
CA GLY A 151 -5.42 1.14 17.44
C GLY A 151 -6.50 2.19 17.60
N GLY A 152 -6.20 3.46 17.73
CA GLY A 152 -7.11 4.61 17.88
C GLY A 152 -8.40 4.65 17.04
N ALA A 153 -9.06 3.52 16.83
CA ALA A 153 -10.36 3.40 16.21
C ALA A 153 -11.43 3.74 17.24
N LYS A 154 -12.01 4.92 17.08
CA LYS A 154 -13.18 5.44 17.78
C LYS A 154 -14.24 4.34 17.90
N ALA A 155 -14.39 3.81 19.12
CA ALA A 155 -15.44 2.83 19.42
C ALA A 155 -16.80 3.43 19.10
N ALA A 156 -17.53 2.83 18.19
CA ALA A 156 -18.96 3.10 18.04
C ALA A 156 -19.67 2.65 19.33
N PRO A 157 -20.60 3.43 19.92
CA PRO A 157 -21.25 3.06 21.14
C PRO A 157 -22.13 1.82 20.88
N ALA A 158 -21.92 0.79 21.69
CA ALA A 158 -22.78 -0.37 21.73
C ALA A 158 -24.19 0.10 22.09
N GLY A 159 -25.08 0.06 21.10
CA GLY A 159 -26.51 0.31 21.32
C GLY A 159 -27.06 -0.73 22.27
N GLY A 160 -27.32 -0.32 23.51
CA GLY A 160 -28.07 -1.09 24.45
C GLY A 160 -29.51 -1.32 23.92
N LYS A 161 -29.91 -2.55 23.84
CA LYS A 161 -31.32 -2.91 23.81
C LYS A 161 -31.69 -3.48 25.16
N LYS A 162 -32.70 -2.81 25.71
CA LYS A 162 -33.49 -3.31 26.86
C LYS A 162 -34.17 -4.61 26.49
#